data_f7d83e1d92818e4b20a458ebe2700d81
#
_entry.id   f7d83e1d92818e4b20a458ebe2700d81
#
_cell.length_a   1.000
_cell.length_b   1.000
_cell.length_c   1.000
_cell.angle_alpha   90.00
_cell.angle_beta   90.00
_cell.angle_gamma   90.00
#
_symmetry.space_group_name_H-M   'P 1'
#
loop_
_entity.id
_entity.type
_entity.pdbx_description
1 polymer ?
#
loop_
_entity_poly.entity_id
_entity_poly.type
_entity_poly.pdbx_seq_one_letter_code
_entity_poly.pdbx_strand_id
1 'polypeptide(L)' 'NIRLKKAAELLSENKINISQVGYMVGFSSQTHFSTAFRKFYGISPTEYINRERIQQ' A
#
# COMPACT_ATOMS: atom_id res chain seq x y z
N ASN A 1 -6.79 -9.34 -5.61
CA ASN A 1 -5.81 -8.80 -6.53
C ASN A 1 -4.39 -9.04 -6.00
N ILE A 2 -3.59 -9.77 -6.78
CA ILE A 2 -2.25 -10.18 -6.36
C ILE A 2 -1.32 -8.99 -6.12
N ARG A 3 -1.41 -7.98 -6.99
CA ARG A 3 -0.55 -6.80 -6.84
C ARG A 3 -0.81 -6.07 -5.53
N LEU A 4 -2.08 -5.89 -5.21
CA LEU A 4 -2.44 -5.16 -4.01
C LEU A 4 -2.13 -5.95 -2.76
N LYS A 5 -2.26 -7.27 -2.81
CA LYS A 5 -1.85 -8.10 -1.68
C LYS A 5 -0.34 -7.98 -1.44
N LYS A 6 0.43 -8.01 -2.51
CA LYS A 6 1.88 -7.86 -2.38
C LYS A 6 2.22 -6.48 -1.82
N ALA A 7 1.51 -5.45 -2.28
CA ALA A 7 1.73 -4.11 -1.76
C ALA A 7 1.46 -4.04 -0.27
N ALA A 8 0.38 -4.65 0.19
CA ALA A 8 0.05 -4.66 1.61
C ALA A 8 1.14 -5.33 2.43
N GLU A 9 1.70 -6.43 1.93
CA GLU A 9 2.80 -7.10 2.60
C GLU A 9 4.02 -6.19 2.73
N LEU A 10 4.36 -5.51 1.64
CA LEU A 10 5.52 -4.61 1.64
C LEU A 10 5.31 -3.43 2.59
N LEU A 11 4.10 -2.90 2.64
CA LEU A 11 3.78 -1.83 3.56
C LEU A 11 3.86 -2.28 5.02
N SER A 12 3.41 -3.49 5.30
CA SER A 12 3.45 -4.04 6.65
C SER A 12 4.87 -4.21 7.16
N GLU A 13 5.80 -4.49 6.27
CA GLU A 13 7.20 -4.65 6.67
C GLU A 13 7.84 -3.33 7.09
N ASN A 14 7.24 -2.22 6.68
CA ASN A 14 7.70 -0.89 7.08
C ASN A 14 9.16 -0.59 6.70
N LYS A 15 9.62 -1.19 5.61
CA LYS A 15 10.98 -1.00 5.13
C LYS A 15 11.07 -0.11 3.91
N ILE A 16 9.94 0.07 3.22
CA ILE A 16 9.88 0.78 1.96
C ILE A 16 8.77 1.82 2.04
N ASN A 17 8.98 3.00 1.45
CA ASN A 17 7.94 4.01 1.49
C ASN A 17 6.84 3.71 0.47
N ILE A 18 5.71 4.40 0.62
CA ILE A 18 4.51 4.14 -0.19
C ILE A 18 4.77 4.32 -1.68
N SER A 19 5.52 5.36 -2.04
CA SER A 19 5.82 5.62 -3.46
C SER A 19 6.55 4.45 -4.10
N GLN A 20 7.54 3.93 -3.40
CA GLN A 20 8.32 2.81 -3.93
C GLN A 20 7.47 1.55 -4.03
N VAL A 21 6.62 1.31 -3.04
CA VAL A 21 5.76 0.13 -3.09
C VAL A 21 4.88 0.15 -4.34
N GLY A 22 4.29 1.30 -4.66
CA GLY A 22 3.47 1.42 -5.86
C GLY A 22 4.21 1.02 -7.12
N TYR A 23 5.42 1.52 -7.29
CA TYR A 23 6.22 1.17 -8.46
C TYR A 23 6.64 -0.29 -8.45
N MET A 24 7.03 -0.82 -7.30
CA MET A 24 7.49 -2.20 -7.21
C MET A 24 6.41 -3.20 -7.59
N VAL A 25 5.15 -2.90 -7.32
CA VAL A 25 4.07 -3.81 -7.66
C VAL A 25 3.46 -3.52 -9.04
N GLY A 26 4.05 -2.59 -9.78
CA GLY A 26 3.70 -2.40 -11.19
C GLY A 26 2.75 -1.28 -11.53
N PHE A 27 2.52 -0.34 -10.62
CA PHE A 27 1.70 0.83 -10.93
C PHE A 27 2.54 1.93 -11.54
N SER A 28 1.96 2.65 -12.50
CA SER A 28 2.69 3.69 -13.21
C SER A 28 2.78 4.99 -12.42
N SER A 29 1.92 5.20 -11.43
CA SER A 29 1.98 6.40 -10.61
C SER A 29 1.47 6.10 -9.22
N GLN A 30 1.88 6.91 -8.25
CA GLN A 30 1.44 6.77 -6.87
C GLN A 30 -0.05 7.01 -6.73
N THR A 31 -0.58 7.97 -7.50
CA THR A 31 -2.02 8.25 -7.45
C THR A 31 -2.83 7.03 -7.89
N HIS A 32 -2.41 6.38 -8.95
CA HIS A 32 -3.05 5.17 -9.43
C HIS A 32 -3.04 4.08 -8.38
N PHE A 33 -1.86 3.89 -7.79
CA PHE A 33 -1.69 2.88 -6.75
C PHE A 33 -2.61 3.16 -5.56
N SER A 34 -2.60 4.40 -5.06
CA SER A 34 -3.41 4.76 -3.91
C SER A 34 -4.90 4.55 -4.16
N THR A 35 -5.35 4.93 -5.35
CA THR A 35 -6.76 4.76 -5.72
C THR A 35 -7.14 3.30 -5.75
N ALA A 36 -6.32 2.47 -6.39
CA ALA A 36 -6.59 1.04 -6.49
C ALA A 36 -6.55 0.38 -5.11
N PHE A 37 -5.59 0.75 -4.29
CA PHE A 37 -5.46 0.19 -2.94
C PHE A 37 -6.69 0.51 -2.12
N ARG A 38 -7.15 1.76 -2.17
CA ARG A 38 -8.31 2.18 -1.41
C ARG A 38 -9.57 1.43 -1.86
N LYS A 39 -9.71 1.22 -3.16
CA LYS A 39 -10.86 0.48 -3.67
C LYS A 39 -10.87 -0.96 -3.20
N PHE A 40 -9.69 -1.56 -3.11
CA PHE A 40 -9.60 -2.97 -2.73
C PHE A 40 -9.71 -3.18 -1.23
N TYR A 41 -9.04 -2.36 -0.43
CA TYR A 41 -9.00 -2.54 1.02
C TYR A 41 -9.94 -1.62 1.79
N GLY A 42 -10.49 -0.61 1.13
CA GLY A 42 -11.39 0.33 1.79
C GLY A 42 -10.70 1.49 2.49
N ILE A 43 -9.38 1.48 2.57
CA ILE A 43 -8.60 2.56 3.17
C ILE A 43 -7.38 2.83 2.31
N SER A 44 -6.81 4.03 2.48
CA SER A 44 -5.61 4.40 1.73
C SER A 44 -4.38 3.66 2.25
N PRO A 45 -3.30 3.59 1.46
CA PRO A 45 -2.05 2.99 1.95
C PRO A 45 -1.52 3.68 3.20
N THR A 46 -1.66 5.00 3.28
CA THR A 46 -1.22 5.73 4.45
C THR A 46 -1.98 5.30 5.70
N GLU A 47 -3.29 5.18 5.59
CA GLU A 47 -4.11 4.72 6.70
C GLU A 47 -3.78 3.29 7.08
N TYR A 48 -3.49 2.46 6.09
CA TYR A 48 -3.14 1.08 6.34
C TYR A 48 -1.88 0.99 7.20
N ILE A 49 -0.87 1.78 6.86
CA ILE A 49 0.37 1.82 7.63
C ILE A 49 0.12 2.34 9.05
N ASN A 50 -0.67 3.39 9.17
CA ASN A 50 -0.97 3.97 10.48
C ASN A 50 -1.70 2.98 11.38
N ARG A 51 -2.61 2.21 10.82
CA ARG A 51 -3.30 1.18 11.60
C ARG A 51 -2.35 0.11 12.09
N GLU A 52 -1.42 -0.30 11.25
CA GLU A 52 -0.43 -1.31 11.66
C GLU A 52 0.42 -0.81 12.80
N ARG A 53 0.79 0.48 12.77
CA ARG A 53 1.58 1.05 13.85
C ARG A 53 0.81 1.16 15.15
N ILE A 54 -0.47 1.51 15.05
CA ILE A 54 -1.29 1.72 16.24
C ILE A 54 -1.53 0.42 16.98
N GLN A 55 -1.50 -0.69 16.30
CA GLN A 55 -1.74 -1.98 16.93
C GLN A 55 -0.62 -2.44 17.86
N GLN A 56 0.45 -1.73 17.87
CA GLN A 56 1.51 -2.03 18.84
C GLN A 56 1.17 -1.41 20.20
#